data_1e62d3bc1a66fbd35b16e20a857c1815
#
_entry.id   1e62d3bc1a66fbd35b16e20a857c1815
#
_cell.length_a   1.000
_cell.length_b   1.000
_cell.length_c   1.000
_cell.angle_alpha   90.00
_cell.angle_beta   90.00
_cell.angle_gamma   90.00
#
_symmetry.space_group_name_H-M   'P 1'
#
loop_
_entity.id
_entity.type
_entity.pdbx_description
1 polymer ?
#
loop_
_entity_poly.entity_id
_entity_poly.type
_entity_poly.pdbx_seq_one_letter_code
_entity_poly.pdbx_strand_id
1 'polypeptide(L)'
;MVGLAELHSRPVLGLGPNWRQFALLVAINAFVGGMVGMERSVLPLLAKDEFGIASSTAAVSFVASFGLAKAIANLYAGNLSERFGRRSVLIAGWLFAVPVPFILIFAPSWGWVIGANLLLGVNQGFAWSMTVNMKIDLVGPSRRGLALGLNEAAGYLSVAVAAYLAGVIAQSHGLRPEPFYLGIAFAAVGLALSVCFARDTSGHMRVEAGPHAAATPLRRAFAEATWRRPRLVSLTQAGFVNNLNDGLAWGIFPLFFAASGLSIERIGLLAASYPLVWGGLQLVTGWTSDIFGRTPLIVAGMLIQGIALAIAGVGDSFGTWLIALGLLGLGTAMVYPTLLASIGDLVRPTDRATTLGVYRFWRDGGAMAGALLGGAVADLFGFKLAIELVAALTAGSGVAVLVIALMKPGRTGQEVTV
;
A
#
# COMPACT_ATOMS: atom_id res chain seq x y z
N MET A 1 -40.70 -35.69 -2.39
CA MET A 1 -39.25 -35.87 -2.41
C MET A 1 -38.59 -34.55 -2.84
N VAL A 2 -38.63 -33.59 -1.93
CA VAL A 2 -37.89 -32.32 -2.04
C VAL A 2 -37.09 -32.27 -0.75
N GLY A 3 -35.77 -32.32 -0.79
CA GLY A 3 -35.05 -32.14 0.46
C GLY A 3 -33.70 -32.85 0.62
N LEU A 4 -32.90 -33.09 -0.43
CA LEU A 4 -31.51 -33.58 -0.24
C LEU A 4 -30.43 -32.85 -1.08
N ALA A 5 -30.79 -31.77 -1.78
CA ALA A 5 -29.84 -31.03 -2.63
C ALA A 5 -29.38 -29.67 -2.06
N GLU A 6 -29.84 -29.25 -0.89
CA GLU A 6 -29.53 -27.94 -0.27
C GLU A 6 -28.81 -28.00 1.07
N LEU A 7 -28.05 -29.04 1.34
CA LEU A 7 -27.02 -28.98 2.37
C LEU A 7 -25.77 -28.30 1.78
N HIS A 8 -25.90 -27.08 1.25
CA HIS A 8 -24.76 -26.16 1.12
C HIS A 8 -24.29 -25.95 2.57
N SER A 9 -23.20 -26.60 2.91
CA SER A 9 -22.55 -26.48 4.22
C SER A 9 -22.44 -25.00 4.58
N ARG A 10 -23.07 -24.61 5.70
CA ARG A 10 -22.97 -23.22 6.21
C ARG A 10 -21.49 -22.83 6.24
N PRO A 11 -21.13 -21.61 5.76
CA PRO A 11 -19.74 -21.16 5.79
C PRO A 11 -19.16 -21.28 7.19
N VAL A 12 -18.05 -21.99 7.33
CA VAL A 12 -17.36 -22.19 8.62
C VAL A 12 -16.21 -21.20 8.70
N LEU A 13 -16.21 -20.34 9.72
CA LEU A 13 -15.11 -19.40 9.97
C LEU A 13 -13.91 -20.12 10.57
N GLY A 14 -12.72 -19.63 10.25
CA GLY A 14 -11.48 -20.14 10.81
C GLY A 14 -10.44 -20.48 9.75
N LEU A 15 -9.15 -20.37 10.12
CA LEU A 15 -8.03 -20.65 9.21
C LEU A 15 -7.96 -22.13 8.81
N GLY A 16 -8.16 -23.05 9.77
CA GLY A 16 -8.06 -24.49 9.50
C GLY A 16 -8.99 -24.98 8.40
N PRO A 17 -10.32 -24.74 8.50
CA PRO A 17 -11.26 -25.14 7.44
C PRO A 17 -11.01 -24.47 6.11
N ASN A 18 -10.45 -23.26 6.09
CA ASN A 18 -10.32 -22.41 4.92
C ASN A 18 -8.86 -22.24 4.43
N TRP A 19 -7.90 -23.01 4.94
CA TRP A 19 -6.48 -22.78 4.70
C TRP A 19 -6.08 -22.77 3.21
N ARG A 20 -6.72 -23.63 2.39
CA ARG A 20 -6.44 -23.69 0.93
C ARG A 20 -6.83 -22.40 0.22
N GLN A 21 -8.03 -21.91 0.51
CA GLN A 21 -8.52 -20.66 -0.07
C GLN A 21 -7.72 -19.46 0.47
N PHE A 22 -7.35 -19.50 1.74
CA PHE A 22 -6.50 -18.48 2.37
C PHE A 22 -5.11 -18.43 1.71
N ALA A 23 -4.44 -19.56 1.54
CA ALA A 23 -3.13 -19.66 0.90
C ALA A 23 -3.18 -19.20 -0.58
N LEU A 24 -4.25 -19.56 -1.31
CA LEU A 24 -4.49 -19.08 -2.67
C LEU A 24 -4.58 -17.55 -2.71
N LEU A 25 -5.32 -16.92 -1.79
CA LEU A 25 -5.46 -15.48 -1.72
C LEU A 25 -4.15 -14.78 -1.33
N VAL A 26 -3.30 -15.44 -0.53
CA VAL A 26 -1.92 -14.95 -0.25
C VAL A 26 -1.09 -14.96 -1.53
N ALA A 27 -1.13 -16.05 -2.30
CA ALA A 27 -0.43 -16.16 -3.58
C ALA A 27 -0.95 -15.13 -4.61
N ILE A 28 -2.26 -14.96 -4.74
CA ILE A 28 -2.86 -13.93 -5.61
C ILE A 28 -2.35 -12.54 -5.22
N ASN A 29 -2.28 -12.23 -3.91
CA ASN A 29 -1.78 -10.94 -3.45
C ASN A 29 -0.29 -10.73 -3.74
N ALA A 30 0.51 -11.80 -3.74
CA ALA A 30 1.90 -11.71 -4.18
C ALA A 30 2.00 -11.27 -5.64
N PHE A 31 1.18 -11.81 -6.55
CA PHE A 31 1.15 -11.35 -7.94
C PHE A 31 0.65 -9.90 -8.07
N VAL A 32 -0.30 -9.47 -7.23
CA VAL A 32 -0.72 -8.06 -7.17
C VAL A 32 0.46 -7.17 -6.79
N GLY A 33 1.26 -7.56 -5.78
CA GLY A 33 2.49 -6.85 -5.40
C GLY A 33 3.52 -6.85 -6.53
N GLY A 34 3.71 -7.98 -7.22
CA GLY A 34 4.63 -8.10 -8.34
C GLY A 34 4.37 -7.10 -9.46
N MET A 35 3.09 -6.85 -9.79
CA MET A 35 2.68 -5.84 -10.78
C MET A 35 3.19 -4.43 -10.44
N VAL A 36 3.21 -4.07 -9.16
CA VAL A 36 3.76 -2.79 -8.72
C VAL A 36 5.28 -2.80 -8.74
N GLY A 37 5.88 -3.89 -8.24
CA GLY A 37 7.33 -4.00 -8.09
C GLY A 37 8.09 -3.85 -9.40
N MET A 38 7.59 -4.43 -10.50
CA MET A 38 8.27 -4.39 -11.80
C MET A 38 8.54 -2.97 -12.33
N GLU A 39 7.77 -1.99 -11.89
CA GLU A 39 7.88 -0.61 -12.37
C GLU A 39 8.83 0.24 -11.53
N ARG A 40 9.08 -0.13 -10.26
CA ARG A 40 9.69 0.77 -9.27
C ARG A 40 11.16 1.11 -9.55
N SER A 41 11.91 0.21 -10.15
CA SER A 41 13.30 0.43 -10.53
C SER A 41 13.47 0.93 -11.96
N VAL A 42 12.47 0.73 -12.83
CA VAL A 42 12.60 0.92 -14.28
C VAL A 42 11.92 2.19 -14.77
N LEU A 43 10.67 2.48 -14.39
CA LEU A 43 9.91 3.59 -14.98
C LEU A 43 10.53 4.99 -14.76
N PRO A 44 11.09 5.32 -13.59
CA PRO A 44 11.75 6.63 -13.44
C PRO A 44 12.93 6.82 -14.40
N LEU A 45 13.70 5.75 -14.67
CA LEU A 45 14.82 5.76 -15.59
C LEU A 45 14.33 5.81 -17.04
N LEU A 46 13.29 5.02 -17.37
CA LEU A 46 12.65 5.02 -18.69
C LEU A 46 12.15 6.42 -19.07
N ALA A 47 11.60 7.19 -18.11
CA ALA A 47 11.17 8.57 -18.32
C ALA A 47 12.32 9.45 -18.83
N LYS A 48 13.51 9.32 -18.24
CA LYS A 48 14.67 10.13 -18.61
C LYS A 48 15.36 9.61 -19.85
N ASP A 49 15.66 8.32 -19.87
CA ASP A 49 16.59 7.74 -20.86
C ASP A 49 15.92 7.49 -22.22
N GLU A 50 14.63 7.12 -22.26
CA GLU A 50 13.94 6.85 -23.51
C GLU A 50 12.96 7.95 -23.92
N PHE A 51 12.26 8.57 -22.95
CA PHE A 51 11.32 9.66 -23.24
C PHE A 51 11.92 11.06 -23.14
N GLY A 52 13.18 11.19 -22.73
CA GLY A 52 13.88 12.48 -22.68
C GLY A 52 13.27 13.47 -21.68
N ILE A 53 12.59 13.00 -20.64
CA ILE A 53 11.91 13.86 -19.67
C ILE A 53 12.94 14.43 -18.69
N ALA A 54 13.24 15.71 -18.81
CA ALA A 54 14.19 16.38 -17.95
C ALA A 54 13.65 16.66 -16.54
N SER A 55 12.35 17.02 -16.43
CA SER A 55 11.70 17.33 -15.16
C SER A 55 11.49 16.08 -14.32
N SER A 56 11.96 16.11 -13.08
CA SER A 56 11.72 15.03 -12.11
C SER A 56 10.23 14.92 -11.77
N THR A 57 9.51 16.04 -11.67
CA THR A 57 8.05 16.06 -11.46
C THR A 57 7.32 15.33 -12.57
N ALA A 58 7.68 15.59 -13.83
CA ALA A 58 7.08 14.91 -14.97
C ALA A 58 7.47 13.41 -14.98
N ALA A 59 8.72 13.08 -14.67
CA ALA A 59 9.19 11.69 -14.60
C ALA A 59 8.46 10.85 -13.55
N VAL A 60 8.06 11.43 -12.41
CA VAL A 60 7.36 10.71 -11.35
C VAL A 60 5.82 10.82 -11.43
N SER A 61 5.29 11.43 -12.47
CA SER A 61 3.83 11.59 -12.68
C SER A 61 3.07 10.26 -12.73
N PHE A 62 3.74 9.16 -13.11
CA PHE A 62 3.16 7.81 -13.06
C PHE A 62 2.83 7.36 -11.63
N VAL A 63 3.66 7.73 -10.63
CA VAL A 63 3.37 7.43 -9.21
C VAL A 63 2.16 8.24 -8.75
N ALA A 64 2.05 9.49 -9.19
CA ALA A 64 0.93 10.36 -8.86
C ALA A 64 -0.38 9.82 -9.44
N SER A 65 -0.38 9.42 -10.72
CA SER A 65 -1.56 8.84 -11.38
C SER A 65 -1.98 7.51 -10.74
N PHE A 66 -1.01 6.65 -10.45
CA PHE A 66 -1.23 5.40 -9.72
C PHE A 66 -1.85 5.65 -8.33
N GLY A 67 -1.26 6.55 -7.53
CA GLY A 67 -1.74 6.86 -6.19
C GLY A 67 -3.15 7.41 -6.17
N LEU A 68 -3.47 8.33 -7.10
CA LEU A 68 -4.81 8.90 -7.27
C LEU A 68 -5.85 7.81 -7.62
N ALA A 69 -5.57 7.02 -8.64
CA ALA A 69 -6.48 5.97 -9.09
C ALA A 69 -6.69 4.91 -8.00
N LYS A 70 -5.62 4.52 -7.29
CA LYS A 70 -5.69 3.58 -6.17
C LYS A 70 -6.52 4.12 -5.01
N ALA A 71 -6.34 5.39 -4.64
CA ALA A 71 -7.10 6.03 -3.57
C ALA A 71 -8.60 6.02 -3.87
N ILE A 72 -8.98 6.45 -5.08
CA ILE A 72 -10.37 6.44 -5.54
C ILE A 72 -10.93 5.00 -5.57
N ALA A 73 -10.19 4.06 -6.17
CA ALA A 73 -10.62 2.68 -6.27
C ALA A 73 -10.83 2.03 -4.88
N ASN A 74 -9.95 2.28 -3.92
CA ASN A 74 -10.08 1.79 -2.54
C ASN A 74 -11.35 2.32 -1.85
N LEU A 75 -11.72 3.58 -2.09
CA LEU A 75 -12.92 4.18 -1.50
C LEU A 75 -14.20 3.46 -1.96
N TYR A 76 -14.23 3.02 -3.22
CA TYR A 76 -15.40 2.35 -3.81
C TYR A 76 -15.35 0.81 -3.73
N ALA A 77 -14.19 0.20 -3.53
CA ALA A 77 -14.00 -1.25 -3.53
C ALA A 77 -14.93 -1.98 -2.53
N GLY A 78 -15.15 -1.39 -1.36
CA GLY A 78 -16.07 -1.90 -0.36
C GLY A 78 -17.49 -2.02 -0.90
N ASN A 79 -18.07 -0.91 -1.32
CA ASN A 79 -19.44 -0.84 -1.84
C ASN A 79 -19.66 -1.74 -3.07
N LEU A 80 -18.69 -1.76 -3.99
CA LEU A 80 -18.74 -2.63 -5.16
C LEU A 80 -18.75 -4.11 -4.77
N SER A 81 -17.94 -4.48 -3.76
CA SER A 81 -17.88 -5.87 -3.29
C SER A 81 -19.14 -6.32 -2.55
N GLU A 82 -19.86 -5.43 -1.89
CA GLU A 82 -21.18 -5.73 -1.31
C GLU A 82 -22.23 -5.97 -2.39
N ARG A 83 -22.18 -5.21 -3.48
CA ARG A 83 -23.14 -5.29 -4.59
C ARG A 83 -22.88 -6.46 -5.53
N PHE A 84 -21.63 -6.71 -5.90
CA PHE A 84 -21.24 -7.64 -6.96
C PHE A 84 -20.53 -8.90 -6.45
N GLY A 85 -20.25 -8.97 -5.14
CA GLY A 85 -19.44 -10.03 -4.51
C GLY A 85 -17.94 -9.76 -4.55
N ARG A 86 -17.22 -10.34 -3.60
CA ARG A 86 -15.77 -10.16 -3.41
C ARG A 86 -14.97 -10.66 -4.62
N ARG A 87 -15.32 -11.85 -5.11
CA ARG A 87 -14.65 -12.49 -6.25
C ARG A 87 -14.78 -11.67 -7.53
N SER A 88 -15.96 -11.12 -7.80
CA SER A 88 -16.19 -10.34 -9.02
C SER A 88 -15.32 -9.07 -9.05
N VAL A 89 -15.20 -8.37 -7.93
CA VAL A 89 -14.34 -7.18 -7.82
C VAL A 89 -12.86 -7.54 -7.91
N LEU A 90 -12.43 -8.68 -7.35
CA LEU A 90 -11.07 -9.21 -7.53
C LEU A 90 -10.74 -9.46 -8.99
N ILE A 91 -11.64 -10.15 -9.72
CA ILE A 91 -11.47 -10.42 -11.16
C ILE A 91 -11.46 -9.11 -11.97
N ALA A 92 -12.38 -8.18 -11.68
CA ALA A 92 -12.38 -6.87 -12.31
C ALA A 92 -11.05 -6.15 -12.11
N GLY A 93 -10.47 -6.21 -10.91
CA GLY A 93 -9.13 -5.67 -10.64
C GLY A 93 -8.08 -6.25 -11.59
N TRP A 94 -8.07 -7.57 -11.80
CA TRP A 94 -7.13 -8.21 -12.74
C TRP A 94 -7.37 -7.83 -14.20
N LEU A 95 -8.61 -7.61 -14.62
CA LEU A 95 -8.90 -7.14 -15.98
C LEU A 95 -8.30 -5.76 -16.24
N PHE A 96 -8.21 -4.88 -15.23
CA PHE A 96 -7.47 -3.61 -15.33
C PHE A 96 -5.95 -3.80 -15.37
N ALA A 97 -5.41 -4.89 -14.79
CA ALA A 97 -3.98 -5.18 -14.79
C ALA A 97 -3.48 -5.70 -16.16
N VAL A 98 -4.29 -6.50 -16.85
CA VAL A 98 -3.89 -7.18 -18.11
C VAL A 98 -3.30 -6.23 -19.16
N PRO A 99 -3.91 -5.08 -19.50
CA PRO A 99 -3.37 -4.19 -20.52
C PRO A 99 -2.10 -3.45 -20.06
N VAL A 100 -1.82 -3.34 -18.76
CA VAL A 100 -0.74 -2.51 -18.23
C VAL A 100 0.63 -2.85 -18.84
N PRO A 101 1.14 -4.09 -18.77
CA PRO A 101 2.47 -4.39 -19.30
C PRO A 101 2.56 -4.19 -20.81
N PHE A 102 1.49 -4.47 -21.55
CA PHE A 102 1.45 -4.23 -23.00
C PHE A 102 1.51 -2.74 -23.32
N ILE A 103 0.77 -1.89 -22.59
CA ILE A 103 0.84 -0.45 -22.78
C ILE A 103 2.26 0.04 -22.50
N LEU A 104 2.92 -0.43 -21.42
CA LEU A 104 4.29 -0.03 -21.08
C LEU A 104 5.32 -0.46 -22.15
N ILE A 105 5.19 -1.67 -22.70
CA ILE A 105 6.05 -2.18 -23.76
C ILE A 105 5.93 -1.33 -25.03
N PHE A 106 4.71 -1.00 -25.43
CA PHE A 106 4.44 -0.33 -26.71
C PHE A 106 4.15 1.16 -26.57
N ALA A 107 4.34 1.76 -25.40
CA ALA A 107 4.07 3.17 -25.15
C ALA A 107 4.81 4.10 -26.13
N PRO A 108 4.10 4.86 -26.99
CA PRO A 108 4.74 5.80 -27.90
C PRO A 108 5.10 7.12 -27.23
N SER A 109 4.53 7.40 -26.05
CA SER A 109 4.79 8.62 -25.27
C SER A 109 4.55 8.39 -23.78
N TRP A 110 5.06 9.29 -22.95
CA TRP A 110 4.89 9.23 -21.50
C TRP A 110 3.43 9.27 -21.04
N GLY A 111 2.54 9.91 -21.79
CA GLY A 111 1.10 9.91 -21.51
C GLY A 111 0.48 8.50 -21.45
N TRP A 112 0.98 7.57 -22.26
CA TRP A 112 0.55 6.17 -22.22
C TRP A 112 1.02 5.46 -20.94
N VAL A 113 2.23 5.78 -20.46
CA VAL A 113 2.74 5.27 -19.18
C VAL A 113 1.88 5.77 -18.01
N ILE A 114 1.50 7.04 -18.03
CA ILE A 114 0.55 7.61 -17.05
C ILE A 114 -0.79 6.87 -17.12
N GLY A 115 -1.32 6.62 -18.31
CA GLY A 115 -2.55 5.86 -18.53
C GLY A 115 -2.46 4.43 -18.00
N ALA A 116 -1.34 3.73 -18.25
CA ALA A 116 -1.09 2.40 -17.70
C ALA A 116 -1.12 2.41 -16.17
N ASN A 117 -0.52 3.42 -15.55
CA ASN A 117 -0.48 3.56 -14.10
C ASN A 117 -1.84 3.94 -13.47
N LEU A 118 -2.74 4.62 -14.18
CA LEU A 118 -4.14 4.75 -13.75
C LEU A 118 -4.81 3.38 -13.68
N LEU A 119 -4.65 2.54 -14.70
CA LEU A 119 -5.18 1.17 -14.72
C LEU A 119 -4.58 0.31 -13.61
N LEU A 120 -3.25 0.40 -13.40
CA LEU A 120 -2.58 -0.31 -12.32
C LEU A 120 -3.06 0.15 -10.94
N GLY A 121 -3.33 1.43 -10.77
CA GLY A 121 -3.92 1.99 -9.54
C GLY A 121 -5.30 1.40 -9.25
N VAL A 122 -6.17 1.28 -10.26
CA VAL A 122 -7.47 0.61 -10.13
C VAL A 122 -7.29 -0.87 -9.79
N ASN A 123 -6.38 -1.58 -10.47
CA ASN A 123 -6.04 -2.97 -10.13
C ASN A 123 -5.66 -3.11 -8.66
N GLN A 124 -4.75 -2.27 -8.18
CA GLN A 124 -4.29 -2.30 -6.79
C GLN A 124 -5.43 -2.00 -5.81
N GLY A 125 -6.25 -0.99 -6.09
CA GLY A 125 -7.39 -0.64 -5.24
C GLY A 125 -8.40 -1.78 -5.13
N PHE A 126 -8.68 -2.49 -6.20
CA PHE A 126 -9.64 -3.60 -6.21
C PHE A 126 -9.00 -4.90 -5.73
N ALA A 127 -7.95 -5.38 -6.39
CA ALA A 127 -7.39 -6.71 -6.12
C ALA A 127 -6.75 -6.80 -4.73
N TRP A 128 -5.95 -5.81 -4.31
CA TRP A 128 -5.36 -5.80 -2.98
C TRP A 128 -6.42 -5.73 -1.89
N SER A 129 -7.42 -4.82 -2.03
CA SER A 129 -8.51 -4.73 -1.05
C SER A 129 -9.33 -6.01 -0.97
N MET A 130 -9.60 -6.66 -2.10
CA MET A 130 -10.37 -7.91 -2.08
C MET A 130 -9.58 -9.06 -1.46
N THR A 131 -8.30 -9.21 -1.76
CA THR A 131 -7.47 -10.25 -1.11
C THR A 131 -7.38 -10.07 0.40
N VAL A 132 -7.36 -8.82 0.91
CA VAL A 132 -7.46 -8.50 2.33
C VAL A 132 -8.82 -8.91 2.89
N ASN A 133 -9.91 -8.40 2.29
CA ASN A 133 -11.26 -8.61 2.81
C ASN A 133 -11.64 -10.10 2.81
N MET A 134 -11.36 -10.81 1.71
CA MET A 134 -11.64 -12.24 1.59
C MET A 134 -10.90 -13.07 2.63
N LYS A 135 -9.62 -12.73 2.96
CA LYS A 135 -8.88 -13.44 4.02
C LYS A 135 -9.46 -13.16 5.40
N ILE A 136 -9.88 -11.93 5.67
CA ILE A 136 -10.55 -11.56 6.92
C ILE A 136 -11.87 -12.32 7.05
N ASP A 137 -12.69 -12.35 6.00
CA ASP A 137 -13.96 -13.08 5.98
C ASP A 137 -13.76 -14.58 6.32
N LEU A 138 -12.71 -15.21 5.76
CA LEU A 138 -12.41 -16.63 5.99
C LEU A 138 -12.00 -16.96 7.42
N VAL A 139 -11.16 -16.10 8.04
CA VAL A 139 -10.58 -16.39 9.36
C VAL A 139 -11.47 -15.95 10.52
N GLY A 140 -12.35 -14.98 10.29
CA GLY A 140 -13.20 -14.39 11.32
C GLY A 140 -12.44 -13.51 12.34
N PRO A 141 -13.10 -13.08 13.44
CA PRO A 141 -12.58 -12.07 14.37
C PRO A 141 -11.26 -12.42 15.04
N SER A 142 -11.06 -13.69 15.38
CA SER A 142 -9.96 -14.15 16.24
C SER A 142 -8.56 -14.10 15.58
N ARG A 143 -8.48 -14.09 14.25
CA ARG A 143 -7.20 -14.16 13.50
C ARG A 143 -7.04 -13.09 12.43
N ARG A 144 -7.75 -11.97 12.54
CA ARG A 144 -7.67 -10.86 11.57
C ARG A 144 -6.28 -10.26 11.47
N GLY A 145 -5.59 -10.09 12.59
CA GLY A 145 -4.22 -9.56 12.61
C GLY A 145 -3.27 -10.45 11.80
N LEU A 146 -3.35 -11.77 11.96
CA LEU A 146 -2.56 -12.72 11.18
C LEU A 146 -2.90 -12.63 9.68
N ALA A 147 -4.20 -12.54 9.34
CA ALA A 147 -4.64 -12.43 7.95
C ALA A 147 -4.11 -11.17 7.27
N LEU A 148 -4.18 -10.02 7.97
CA LEU A 148 -3.64 -8.75 7.52
C LEU A 148 -2.11 -8.82 7.37
N GLY A 149 -1.40 -9.29 8.40
CA GLY A 149 0.06 -9.40 8.38
C GLY A 149 0.57 -10.27 7.22
N LEU A 150 -0.04 -11.45 7.01
CA LEU A 150 0.32 -12.33 5.89
C LEU A 150 -0.02 -11.72 4.52
N ASN A 151 -1.14 -10.98 4.42
CA ASN A 151 -1.48 -10.27 3.19
C ASN A 151 -0.41 -9.26 2.82
N GLU A 152 -0.10 -8.38 3.75
CA GLU A 152 0.83 -7.28 3.52
C GLU A 152 2.26 -7.81 3.29
N ALA A 153 2.69 -8.79 4.09
CA ALA A 153 3.99 -9.44 3.89
C ALA A 153 4.12 -10.05 2.49
N ALA A 154 3.15 -10.84 2.04
CA ALA A 154 3.19 -11.45 0.71
C ALA A 154 3.22 -10.40 -0.41
N GLY A 155 2.42 -9.34 -0.28
CA GLY A 155 2.40 -8.25 -1.25
C GLY A 155 3.73 -7.51 -1.33
N TYR A 156 4.24 -7.00 -0.21
CA TYR A 156 5.47 -6.19 -0.20
C TYR A 156 6.75 -6.99 -0.43
N LEU A 157 6.83 -8.25 0.01
CA LEU A 157 7.94 -9.13 -0.37
C LEU A 157 7.96 -9.37 -1.88
N SER A 158 6.79 -9.54 -2.51
CA SER A 158 6.70 -9.67 -3.96
C SER A 158 7.05 -8.36 -4.68
N VAL A 159 6.67 -7.19 -4.14
CA VAL A 159 7.16 -5.89 -4.65
C VAL A 159 8.68 -5.86 -4.66
N ALA A 160 9.31 -6.28 -3.55
CA ALA A 160 10.77 -6.30 -3.43
C ALA A 160 11.43 -7.20 -4.49
N VAL A 161 10.96 -8.45 -4.58
CA VAL A 161 11.49 -9.42 -5.54
C VAL A 161 11.32 -8.91 -6.98
N ALA A 162 10.13 -8.42 -7.33
CA ALA A 162 9.86 -7.94 -8.68
C ALA A 162 10.67 -6.69 -9.04
N ALA A 163 10.87 -5.75 -8.08
CA ALA A 163 11.70 -4.56 -8.30
C ALA A 163 13.17 -4.93 -8.54
N TYR A 164 13.70 -5.88 -7.78
CA TYR A 164 15.05 -6.40 -7.99
C TYR A 164 15.19 -7.10 -9.35
N LEU A 165 14.29 -8.04 -9.66
CA LEU A 165 14.33 -8.77 -10.92
C LEU A 165 14.19 -7.84 -12.14
N ALA A 166 13.30 -6.84 -12.07
CA ALA A 166 13.17 -5.83 -13.12
C ALA A 166 14.46 -5.03 -13.31
N GLY A 167 15.14 -4.65 -12.23
CA GLY A 167 16.44 -3.98 -12.30
C GLY A 167 17.53 -4.84 -12.91
N VAL A 168 17.63 -6.12 -12.56
CA VAL A 168 18.58 -7.09 -13.15
C VAL A 168 18.32 -7.31 -14.63
N ILE A 169 17.07 -7.50 -15.01
CA ILE A 169 16.67 -7.68 -16.42
C ILE A 169 16.99 -6.41 -17.20
N ALA A 170 16.64 -5.24 -16.67
CA ALA A 170 16.91 -3.95 -17.33
C ALA A 170 18.42 -3.68 -17.52
N GLN A 171 19.25 -4.12 -16.57
CA GLN A 171 20.72 -3.98 -16.69
C GLN A 171 21.29 -4.77 -17.87
N SER A 172 20.72 -5.94 -18.18
CA SER A 172 21.24 -6.85 -19.20
C SER A 172 20.56 -6.72 -20.56
N HIS A 173 19.31 -6.28 -20.61
CA HIS A 173 18.50 -6.26 -21.84
C HIS A 173 17.95 -4.87 -22.18
N GLY A 174 18.09 -3.87 -21.30
CA GLY A 174 17.51 -2.53 -21.48
C GLY A 174 16.23 -2.33 -20.69
N LEU A 175 15.74 -1.08 -20.67
CA LEU A 175 14.62 -0.65 -19.85
C LEU A 175 13.26 -1.21 -20.36
N ARG A 176 13.16 -1.60 -21.60
CA ARG A 176 12.02 -2.28 -22.24
C ARG A 176 12.44 -3.05 -23.50
N PRO A 177 11.68 -4.09 -23.92
CA PRO A 177 10.41 -4.57 -23.34
C PRO A 177 10.57 -5.54 -22.18
N GLU A 178 11.75 -6.13 -21.99
CA GLU A 178 12.01 -7.35 -21.21
C GLU A 178 11.55 -7.26 -19.74
N PRO A 179 11.80 -6.18 -18.97
CA PRO A 179 11.33 -6.09 -17.59
C PRO A 179 9.81 -6.23 -17.45
N PHE A 180 9.05 -5.78 -18.44
CA PHE A 180 7.59 -5.80 -18.43
C PHE A 180 6.98 -7.17 -18.78
N TYR A 181 7.77 -8.12 -19.27
CA TYR A 181 7.32 -9.52 -19.41
C TYR A 181 6.98 -10.15 -18.05
N LEU A 182 7.61 -9.69 -16.96
CA LEU A 182 7.20 -10.06 -15.62
C LEU A 182 5.74 -9.69 -15.35
N GLY A 183 5.32 -8.50 -15.78
CA GLY A 183 3.95 -8.02 -15.63
C GLY A 183 2.94 -8.84 -16.40
N ILE A 184 3.29 -9.29 -17.61
CA ILE A 184 2.44 -10.21 -18.39
C ILE A 184 2.23 -11.52 -17.63
N ALA A 185 3.32 -12.10 -17.09
CA ALA A 185 3.26 -13.32 -16.31
C ALA A 185 2.41 -13.13 -15.04
N PHE A 186 2.64 -12.06 -14.31
CA PHE A 186 1.90 -11.76 -13.06
C PHE A 186 0.40 -11.55 -13.34
N ALA A 187 0.05 -10.79 -14.37
CA ALA A 187 -1.34 -10.53 -14.72
C ALA A 187 -2.05 -11.82 -15.19
N ALA A 188 -1.40 -12.61 -16.03
CA ALA A 188 -1.95 -13.87 -16.54
C ALA A 188 -2.19 -14.87 -15.41
N VAL A 189 -1.18 -15.10 -14.54
CA VAL A 189 -1.30 -16.05 -13.42
C VAL A 189 -2.29 -15.54 -12.39
N GLY A 190 -2.22 -14.26 -11.99
CA GLY A 190 -3.13 -13.67 -11.01
C GLY A 190 -4.59 -13.72 -11.46
N LEU A 191 -4.86 -13.40 -12.72
CA LEU A 191 -6.20 -13.53 -13.32
C LEU A 191 -6.66 -14.98 -13.36
N ALA A 192 -5.82 -15.90 -13.85
CA ALA A 192 -6.15 -17.33 -13.94
C ALA A 192 -6.48 -17.91 -12.56
N LEU A 193 -5.66 -17.65 -11.54
CA LEU A 193 -5.91 -18.09 -10.17
C LEU A 193 -7.22 -17.52 -9.61
N SER A 194 -7.50 -16.26 -9.92
CA SER A 194 -8.73 -15.59 -9.44
C SER A 194 -9.99 -16.12 -10.13
N VAL A 195 -9.91 -16.40 -11.43
CA VAL A 195 -11.05 -16.93 -12.21
C VAL A 195 -11.28 -18.41 -11.93
N CYS A 196 -10.22 -19.22 -11.89
CA CYS A 196 -10.39 -20.68 -11.81
C CYS A 196 -10.57 -21.19 -10.38
N PHE A 197 -9.92 -20.54 -9.39
CA PHE A 197 -9.80 -21.14 -8.06
C PHE A 197 -10.31 -20.25 -6.90
N ALA A 198 -10.39 -18.93 -7.06
CA ALA A 198 -10.92 -18.08 -6.00
C ALA A 198 -12.42 -18.28 -5.85
N ARG A 199 -12.86 -18.43 -4.59
CA ARG A 199 -14.29 -18.56 -4.23
C ARG A 199 -14.76 -17.27 -3.58
N ASP A 200 -16.03 -16.92 -3.79
CA ASP A 200 -16.62 -15.76 -3.12
C ASP A 200 -16.76 -16.00 -1.62
N THR A 201 -16.42 -14.99 -0.81
CA THR A 201 -16.44 -15.06 0.64
C THR A 201 -17.59 -14.26 1.28
N SER A 202 -18.50 -13.70 0.49
CA SER A 202 -19.64 -12.91 0.99
C SER A 202 -20.52 -13.71 1.95
N GLY A 203 -20.61 -15.04 1.79
CA GLY A 203 -21.30 -15.94 2.73
C GLY A 203 -20.65 -15.96 4.11
N HIS A 204 -19.33 -16.00 4.19
CA HIS A 204 -18.58 -15.97 5.46
C HIS A 204 -18.77 -14.64 6.19
N MET A 205 -18.72 -13.52 5.45
CA MET A 205 -18.98 -12.20 5.98
C MET A 205 -20.38 -12.09 6.61
N ARG A 206 -21.41 -12.65 5.95
CA ARG A 206 -22.79 -12.63 6.49
C ARG A 206 -22.94 -13.43 7.78
N VAL A 207 -22.22 -14.55 7.92
CA VAL A 207 -22.22 -15.36 9.16
C VAL A 207 -21.62 -14.55 10.31
N GLU A 208 -20.62 -13.71 10.04
CA GLU A 208 -19.96 -12.88 11.06
C GLU A 208 -20.76 -11.63 11.43
N ALA A 209 -21.40 -10.97 10.46
CA ALA A 209 -21.97 -9.64 10.64
C ALA A 209 -23.15 -9.56 11.62
N GLY A 210 -23.86 -10.68 11.88
CA GLY A 210 -25.03 -10.69 12.77
C GLY A 210 -26.15 -9.73 12.34
N PRO A 211 -27.23 -9.58 13.14
CA PRO A 211 -28.30 -8.64 12.85
C PRO A 211 -27.85 -7.19 13.01
N HIS A 212 -28.18 -6.38 12.07
CA HIS A 212 -27.70 -5.08 11.63
C HIS A 212 -27.65 -3.97 12.70
N ALA A 213 -26.44 -3.50 13.02
CA ALA A 213 -26.25 -2.15 13.53
C ALA A 213 -25.95 -1.21 12.35
N ALA A 214 -26.68 -0.10 12.22
CA ALA A 214 -26.46 0.87 11.14
C ALA A 214 -25.03 1.47 11.21
N ALA A 215 -24.29 1.37 10.11
CA ALA A 215 -22.96 1.97 10.00
C ALA A 215 -23.05 3.49 9.86
N THR A 216 -22.01 4.20 10.32
CA THR A 216 -21.89 5.65 10.16
C THR A 216 -21.84 6.02 8.68
N PRO A 217 -22.62 7.01 8.21
CA PRO A 217 -22.55 7.49 6.83
C PRO A 217 -21.15 7.94 6.45
N LEU A 218 -20.70 7.61 5.23
CA LEU A 218 -19.37 7.94 4.71
C LEU A 218 -19.00 9.43 4.91
N ARG A 219 -19.95 10.36 4.65
CA ARG A 219 -19.75 11.80 4.84
C ARG A 219 -19.34 12.16 6.27
N ARG A 220 -19.94 11.50 7.27
CA ARG A 220 -19.61 11.74 8.69
C ARG A 220 -18.25 11.14 9.03
N ALA A 221 -17.98 9.90 8.63
CA ALA A 221 -16.67 9.26 8.84
C ALA A 221 -15.55 10.07 8.18
N PHE A 222 -15.79 10.60 6.97
CA PHE A 222 -14.84 11.46 6.27
C PHE A 222 -14.55 12.75 7.06
N ALA A 223 -15.59 13.43 7.55
CA ALA A 223 -15.42 14.64 8.35
C ALA A 223 -14.70 14.37 9.68
N GLU A 224 -15.02 13.27 10.36
CA GLU A 224 -14.38 12.90 11.63
C GLU A 224 -12.89 12.59 11.46
N ALA A 225 -12.52 11.82 10.42
CA ALA A 225 -11.14 11.44 10.16
C ALA A 225 -10.29 12.56 9.55
N THR A 226 -10.91 13.58 8.93
CA THR A 226 -10.19 14.63 8.21
C THR A 226 -10.00 15.91 9.02
N TRP A 227 -11.03 16.34 9.83
CA TRP A 227 -10.94 17.63 10.56
C TRP A 227 -11.68 17.71 11.90
N ARG A 228 -12.59 16.77 12.23
CA ARG A 228 -13.46 16.92 13.41
C ARG A 228 -12.94 16.23 14.67
N ARG A 229 -12.27 15.08 14.53
CA ARG A 229 -11.84 14.26 15.67
C ARG A 229 -10.31 14.24 15.76
N PRO A 230 -9.68 15.07 16.63
CA PRO A 230 -8.23 15.31 16.62
C PRO A 230 -7.38 14.05 16.61
N ARG A 231 -7.76 13.02 17.39
CA ARG A 231 -7.03 11.74 17.41
C ARG A 231 -7.11 11.01 16.06
N LEU A 232 -8.29 10.96 15.42
CA LEU A 232 -8.41 10.35 14.09
C LEU A 232 -7.65 11.16 13.05
N VAL A 233 -7.75 12.49 13.11
CA VAL A 233 -7.02 13.41 12.21
C VAL A 233 -5.52 13.18 12.32
N SER A 234 -4.99 13.06 13.55
CA SER A 234 -3.55 12.84 13.75
C SER A 234 -3.06 11.50 13.19
N LEU A 235 -3.85 10.44 13.32
CA LEU A 235 -3.51 9.14 12.74
C LEU A 235 -3.65 9.15 11.21
N THR A 236 -4.66 9.84 10.69
CA THR A 236 -4.88 9.97 9.24
C THR A 236 -3.75 10.76 8.58
N GLN A 237 -3.33 11.89 9.17
CA GLN A 237 -2.19 12.66 8.66
C GLN A 237 -0.87 11.87 8.77
N ALA A 238 -0.68 11.08 9.84
CA ALA A 238 0.50 10.23 9.95
C ALA A 238 0.53 9.16 8.86
N GLY A 239 -0.62 8.58 8.53
CA GLY A 239 -0.74 7.66 7.39
C GLY A 239 -0.48 8.32 6.04
N PHE A 240 -0.98 9.53 5.83
CA PHE A 240 -0.70 10.35 4.65
C PHE A 240 0.80 10.61 4.50
N VAL A 241 1.47 11.08 5.57
CA VAL A 241 2.91 11.39 5.55
C VAL A 241 3.75 10.11 5.43
N ASN A 242 3.36 9.02 6.11
CA ASN A 242 4.03 7.73 5.92
C ASN A 242 4.03 7.28 4.46
N ASN A 243 2.90 7.47 3.75
CA ASN A 243 2.81 7.08 2.33
C ASN A 243 3.37 8.15 1.37
N LEU A 244 3.56 9.38 1.84
CA LEU A 244 4.33 10.41 1.13
C LEU A 244 5.78 9.95 0.95
N ASN A 245 6.34 9.23 1.94
CA ASN A 245 7.64 8.58 1.84
C ASN A 245 7.70 7.54 0.71
N ASP A 246 6.60 6.80 0.48
CA ASP A 246 6.50 5.85 -0.64
C ASP A 246 6.58 6.57 -1.99
N GLY A 247 5.88 7.70 -2.12
CA GLY A 247 5.94 8.53 -3.33
C GLY A 247 7.35 9.02 -3.65
N LEU A 248 8.08 9.43 -2.62
CA LEU A 248 9.49 9.80 -2.73
C LEU A 248 10.37 8.58 -3.07
N ALA A 249 10.22 7.48 -2.32
CA ALA A 249 11.07 6.31 -2.45
C ALA A 249 10.93 5.64 -3.83
N TRP A 250 9.73 5.59 -4.37
CA TRP A 250 9.48 4.92 -5.65
C TRP A 250 9.58 5.84 -6.87
N GLY A 251 9.54 7.15 -6.65
CA GLY A 251 9.68 8.14 -7.72
C GLY A 251 11.08 8.74 -7.77
N ILE A 252 11.51 9.35 -6.68
CA ILE A 252 12.70 10.19 -6.62
C ILE A 252 13.99 9.40 -6.39
N PHE A 253 13.99 8.37 -5.52
CA PHE A 253 15.20 7.63 -5.21
C PHE A 253 15.87 6.98 -6.44
N PRO A 254 15.15 6.31 -7.37
CA PRO A 254 15.81 5.77 -8.56
C PRO A 254 16.52 6.84 -9.39
N LEU A 255 15.92 8.05 -9.51
CA LEU A 255 16.51 9.18 -10.21
C LEU A 255 17.74 9.74 -9.47
N PHE A 256 17.65 9.86 -8.14
CA PHE A 256 18.74 10.31 -7.29
C PHE A 256 19.93 9.35 -7.35
N PHE A 257 19.71 8.05 -7.28
CA PHE A 257 20.75 7.04 -7.34
C PHE A 257 21.39 6.96 -8.74
N ALA A 258 20.59 7.10 -9.81
CA ALA A 258 21.11 7.18 -11.17
C ALA A 258 21.99 8.42 -11.37
N ALA A 259 21.56 9.59 -10.88
CA ALA A 259 22.34 10.82 -10.88
C ALA A 259 23.64 10.71 -10.06
N SER A 260 23.66 9.80 -9.07
CA SER A 260 24.86 9.48 -8.27
C SER A 260 25.75 8.40 -8.91
N GLY A 261 25.46 7.96 -10.15
CA GLY A 261 26.28 7.05 -10.93
C GLY A 261 26.11 5.55 -10.61
N LEU A 262 25.03 5.15 -9.93
CA LEU A 262 24.77 3.73 -9.68
C LEU A 262 24.27 3.03 -10.95
N SER A 263 24.65 1.75 -11.09
CA SER A 263 24.07 0.86 -12.13
C SER A 263 22.60 0.55 -11.85
N ILE A 264 21.84 0.25 -12.90
CA ILE A 264 20.41 -0.07 -12.81
C ILE A 264 20.16 -1.26 -11.88
N GLU A 265 21.05 -2.27 -11.89
CA GLU A 265 20.99 -3.41 -10.98
C GLU A 265 21.09 -2.98 -9.51
N ARG A 266 22.04 -2.09 -9.17
CA ARG A 266 22.18 -1.54 -7.81
C ARG A 266 20.99 -0.69 -7.40
N ILE A 267 20.43 0.08 -8.32
CA ILE A 267 19.19 0.83 -8.10
C ILE A 267 18.03 -0.15 -7.80
N GLY A 268 17.93 -1.24 -8.56
CA GLY A 268 16.94 -2.29 -8.31
C GLY A 268 17.07 -2.94 -6.94
N LEU A 269 18.32 -3.19 -6.49
CA LEU A 269 18.58 -3.74 -5.15
C LEU A 269 18.18 -2.75 -4.04
N LEU A 270 18.49 -1.47 -4.20
CA LEU A 270 18.06 -0.42 -3.27
C LEU A 270 16.54 -0.28 -3.24
N ALA A 271 15.89 -0.26 -4.41
CA ALA A 271 14.43 -0.19 -4.51
C ALA A 271 13.74 -1.39 -3.88
N ALA A 272 14.38 -2.57 -3.90
CA ALA A 272 13.89 -3.79 -3.25
C ALA A 272 14.09 -3.80 -1.73
N SER A 273 15.16 -3.17 -1.21
CA SER A 273 15.52 -3.25 0.21
C SER A 273 14.45 -2.66 1.13
N TYR A 274 13.84 -1.56 0.75
CA TYR A 274 12.78 -0.90 1.49
C TYR A 274 11.53 -1.80 1.68
N PRO A 275 10.86 -2.28 0.63
CA PRO A 275 9.69 -3.14 0.78
C PRO A 275 10.04 -4.54 1.33
N LEU A 276 11.27 -5.03 1.18
CA LEU A 276 11.75 -6.28 1.77
C LEU A 276 11.72 -6.21 3.31
N VAL A 277 12.34 -5.18 3.88
CA VAL A 277 12.38 -4.97 5.33
C VAL A 277 10.98 -4.66 5.86
N TRP A 278 10.26 -3.78 5.18
CA TRP A 278 8.88 -3.45 5.53
C TRP A 278 7.98 -4.69 5.55
N GLY A 279 7.91 -5.45 4.45
CA GLY A 279 7.08 -6.64 4.34
C GLY A 279 7.47 -7.74 5.33
N GLY A 280 8.78 -7.99 5.50
CA GLY A 280 9.28 -9.01 6.40
C GLY A 280 8.99 -8.73 7.88
N LEU A 281 9.11 -7.48 8.31
CA LEU A 281 8.93 -7.10 9.71
C LEU A 281 7.46 -6.87 10.11
N GLN A 282 6.52 -6.74 9.16
CA GLN A 282 5.11 -6.51 9.49
C GLN A 282 4.49 -7.62 10.35
N LEU A 283 4.96 -8.86 10.21
CA LEU A 283 4.49 -9.98 11.03
C LEU A 283 4.82 -9.79 12.51
N VAL A 284 5.94 -9.13 12.80
CA VAL A 284 6.44 -8.91 14.18
C VAL A 284 5.88 -7.61 14.75
N THR A 285 5.88 -6.54 13.97
CA THR A 285 5.53 -5.20 14.46
C THR A 285 4.05 -5.04 14.83
N GLY A 286 3.15 -5.78 14.18
CA GLY A 286 1.77 -5.86 14.59
C GLY A 286 1.61 -6.37 16.03
N TRP A 287 2.31 -7.44 16.38
CA TRP A 287 2.32 -8.01 17.71
C TRP A 287 3.02 -7.11 18.75
N THR A 288 4.15 -6.50 18.40
CA THR A 288 4.86 -5.58 19.30
C THR A 288 4.02 -4.35 19.66
N SER A 289 3.14 -3.90 18.77
CA SER A 289 2.24 -2.78 19.04
C SER A 289 1.17 -3.09 20.11
N ASP A 290 0.82 -4.36 20.28
CA ASP A 290 -0.09 -4.80 21.34
C ASP A 290 0.58 -4.77 22.72
N ILE A 291 1.91 -4.96 22.77
CA ILE A 291 2.70 -4.99 24.02
C ILE A 291 3.14 -3.58 24.45
N PHE A 292 3.77 -2.84 23.53
CA PHE A 292 4.38 -1.54 23.83
C PHE A 292 3.40 -0.38 23.67
N GLY A 293 2.19 -0.63 23.18
CA GLY A 293 1.18 0.37 22.89
C GLY A 293 1.30 0.97 21.48
N ARG A 294 0.17 1.46 20.97
CA ARG A 294 0.07 1.98 19.60
C ARG A 294 0.87 3.25 19.38
N THR A 295 0.64 4.26 20.23
CA THR A 295 1.25 5.59 20.06
C THR A 295 2.77 5.59 20.10
N PRO A 296 3.45 4.96 21.09
CA PRO A 296 4.91 4.91 21.11
C PRO A 296 5.51 4.29 19.84
N LEU A 297 4.87 3.23 19.31
CA LEU A 297 5.37 2.55 18.13
C LEU A 297 5.20 3.40 16.86
N ILE A 298 4.08 4.12 16.71
CA ILE A 298 3.86 5.06 15.61
C ILE A 298 4.90 6.19 15.66
N VAL A 299 5.09 6.81 16.83
CA VAL A 299 6.03 7.92 17.00
C VAL A 299 7.46 7.47 16.70
N ALA A 300 7.91 6.36 17.31
CA ALA A 300 9.25 5.83 17.08
C ALA A 300 9.46 5.47 15.59
N GLY A 301 8.49 4.82 14.97
CA GLY A 301 8.57 4.47 13.55
C GLY A 301 8.63 5.69 12.63
N MET A 302 7.84 6.75 12.89
CA MET A 302 7.91 8.00 12.12
C MET A 302 9.26 8.72 12.31
N LEU A 303 9.81 8.73 13.52
CA LEU A 303 11.14 9.32 13.77
C LEU A 303 12.26 8.51 13.09
N ILE A 304 12.20 7.18 13.15
CA ILE A 304 13.13 6.30 12.42
C ILE A 304 13.07 6.56 10.92
N GLN A 305 11.87 6.71 10.34
CA GLN A 305 11.72 7.06 8.92
C GLN A 305 12.32 8.43 8.60
N GLY A 306 12.07 9.46 9.44
CA GLY A 306 12.65 10.78 9.26
C GLY A 306 14.19 10.74 9.30
N ILE A 307 14.77 10.03 10.26
CA ILE A 307 16.22 9.82 10.37
C ILE A 307 16.75 9.04 9.15
N ALA A 308 16.06 7.99 8.72
CA ALA A 308 16.43 7.20 7.56
C ALA A 308 16.50 8.05 6.28
N LEU A 309 15.49 8.90 6.06
CA LEU A 309 15.46 9.84 4.94
C LEU A 309 16.60 10.87 5.02
N ALA A 310 16.87 11.43 6.22
CA ALA A 310 17.99 12.34 6.41
C ALA A 310 19.34 11.66 6.09
N ILE A 311 19.55 10.42 6.55
CA ILE A 311 20.74 9.63 6.20
C ILE A 311 20.82 9.41 4.68
N ALA A 312 19.70 9.13 4.01
CA ALA A 312 19.68 8.95 2.56
C ALA A 312 20.05 10.23 1.81
N GLY A 313 19.58 11.41 2.27
CA GLY A 313 19.84 12.71 1.67
C GLY A 313 21.29 13.15 1.77
N VAL A 314 21.95 12.89 2.92
CA VAL A 314 23.36 13.24 3.13
C VAL A 314 24.32 12.16 2.66
N GLY A 315 23.85 10.93 2.47
CA GLY A 315 24.66 9.78 2.07
C GLY A 315 25.21 9.92 0.65
N ASP A 316 26.38 9.33 0.42
CA ASP A 316 27.11 9.35 -0.85
C ASP A 316 27.58 7.95 -1.30
N SER A 317 27.21 6.90 -0.56
CA SER A 317 27.63 5.54 -0.84
C SER A 317 26.46 4.56 -0.90
N PHE A 318 26.61 3.50 -1.69
CA PHE A 318 25.63 2.41 -1.78
C PHE A 318 25.30 1.80 -0.41
N GLY A 319 26.32 1.58 0.44
CA GLY A 319 26.13 1.02 1.79
C GLY A 319 25.29 1.93 2.69
N THR A 320 25.54 3.25 2.64
CA THR A 320 24.77 4.24 3.40
C THR A 320 23.30 4.23 2.97
N TRP A 321 23.04 4.23 1.66
CA TRP A 321 21.68 4.19 1.12
C TRP A 321 20.97 2.86 1.43
N LEU A 322 21.69 1.74 1.39
CA LEU A 322 21.12 0.43 1.76
C LEU A 322 20.67 0.40 3.22
N ILE A 323 21.48 0.93 4.13
CA ILE A 323 21.13 1.07 5.55
C ILE A 323 19.94 2.02 5.72
N ALA A 324 19.96 3.18 5.06
CA ALA A 324 18.88 4.15 5.11
C ALA A 324 17.53 3.56 4.65
N LEU A 325 17.51 2.86 3.53
CA LEU A 325 16.30 2.22 3.01
C LEU A 325 15.83 1.05 3.88
N GLY A 326 16.76 0.32 4.50
CA GLY A 326 16.43 -0.68 5.52
C GLY A 326 15.76 -0.07 6.75
N LEU A 327 16.31 1.04 7.27
CA LEU A 327 15.71 1.80 8.38
C LEU A 327 14.35 2.40 8.02
N LEU A 328 14.21 2.90 6.77
CA LEU A 328 12.92 3.39 6.27
C LEU A 328 11.88 2.27 6.28
N GLY A 329 12.26 1.06 5.83
CA GLY A 329 11.42 -0.12 5.87
C GLY A 329 11.03 -0.55 7.29
N LEU A 330 11.98 -0.54 8.23
CA LEU A 330 11.71 -0.80 9.65
C LEU A 330 10.70 0.20 10.22
N GLY A 331 10.92 1.50 10.02
CA GLY A 331 10.00 2.52 10.50
C GLY A 331 8.60 2.38 9.91
N THR A 332 8.49 2.08 8.62
CA THR A 332 7.20 1.84 7.94
C THR A 332 6.50 0.59 8.47
N ALA A 333 7.24 -0.49 8.74
CA ALA A 333 6.69 -1.70 9.37
C ALA A 333 6.13 -1.44 10.77
N MET A 334 6.75 -0.54 11.54
CA MET A 334 6.25 -0.13 12.86
C MET A 334 4.99 0.73 12.76
N VAL A 335 4.88 1.58 11.74
CA VAL A 335 3.82 2.59 11.62
C VAL A 335 2.55 2.03 10.98
N TYR A 336 2.65 1.37 9.83
CA TYR A 336 1.50 1.06 8.98
C TYR A 336 0.47 0.15 9.65
N PRO A 337 0.81 -1.06 10.15
CA PRO A 337 -0.17 -1.92 10.82
C PRO A 337 -0.69 -1.31 12.12
N THR A 338 0.15 -0.54 12.81
CA THR A 338 -0.19 0.10 14.08
C THR A 338 -1.19 1.23 13.91
N LEU A 339 -1.11 2.00 12.81
CA LEU A 339 -2.11 3.02 12.47
C LEU A 339 -3.49 2.39 12.21
N LEU A 340 -3.54 1.30 11.45
CA LEU A 340 -4.79 0.57 11.19
C LEU A 340 -5.42 0.07 12.49
N ALA A 341 -4.62 -0.51 13.38
CA ALA A 341 -5.07 -0.98 14.69
C ALA A 341 -5.56 0.19 15.57
N SER A 342 -4.79 1.29 15.67
CA SER A 342 -5.16 2.49 16.42
C SER A 342 -6.48 3.09 15.98
N ILE A 343 -6.72 3.18 14.68
CA ILE A 343 -8.00 3.68 14.15
C ILE A 343 -9.13 2.72 14.52
N GLY A 344 -8.88 1.41 14.39
CA GLY A 344 -9.84 0.37 14.79
C GLY A 344 -10.23 0.43 16.27
N ASP A 345 -9.28 0.80 17.14
CA ASP A 345 -9.50 0.93 18.60
C ASP A 345 -10.29 2.21 18.95
N LEU A 346 -10.26 3.25 18.11
CA LEU A 346 -10.92 4.54 18.35
C LEU A 346 -12.38 4.59 17.86
N VAL A 347 -12.83 3.63 17.08
CA VAL A 347 -14.16 3.65 16.46
C VAL A 347 -14.95 2.39 16.80
N ARG A 348 -16.30 2.52 16.79
CA ARG A 348 -17.16 1.36 17.03
C ARG A 348 -16.93 0.28 15.96
N PRO A 349 -17.12 -1.00 16.26
CA PRO A 349 -16.97 -2.08 15.30
C PRO A 349 -17.74 -1.88 13.99
N THR A 350 -18.93 -1.31 14.06
CA THR A 350 -19.80 -0.99 12.92
C THR A 350 -19.25 0.09 12.00
N ASP A 351 -18.40 0.98 12.53
CA ASP A 351 -17.87 2.15 11.81
C ASP A 351 -16.46 1.91 11.25
N ARG A 352 -15.81 0.81 11.66
CA ARG A 352 -14.40 0.51 11.32
C ARG A 352 -14.16 0.47 9.82
N ALA A 353 -14.98 -0.25 9.09
CA ALA A 353 -14.78 -0.44 7.64
C ALA A 353 -14.83 0.91 6.91
N THR A 354 -15.82 1.75 7.23
CA THR A 354 -15.98 3.07 6.62
C THR A 354 -14.85 4.01 7.00
N THR A 355 -14.46 4.05 8.29
CA THR A 355 -13.38 4.93 8.75
C THR A 355 -12.01 4.50 8.19
N LEU A 356 -11.72 3.19 8.13
CA LEU A 356 -10.52 2.67 7.50
C LEU A 356 -10.50 2.93 5.98
N GLY A 357 -11.67 2.96 5.32
CA GLY A 357 -11.77 3.36 3.92
C GLY A 357 -11.33 4.81 3.70
N VAL A 358 -11.80 5.72 4.56
CA VAL A 358 -11.37 7.13 4.54
C VAL A 358 -9.88 7.29 4.85
N TYR A 359 -9.37 6.57 5.85
CA TYR A 359 -7.94 6.55 6.16
C TYR A 359 -7.11 6.11 4.94
N ARG A 360 -7.50 5.00 4.28
CA ARG A 360 -6.80 4.49 3.09
C ARG A 360 -6.83 5.48 1.94
N PHE A 361 -7.96 6.20 1.74
CA PHE A 361 -8.03 7.27 0.74
C PHE A 361 -6.95 8.32 0.97
N TRP A 362 -6.84 8.85 2.20
CA TRP A 362 -5.83 9.84 2.53
C TRP A 362 -4.41 9.27 2.47
N ARG A 363 -4.21 8.06 3.00
CA ARG A 363 -2.93 7.38 2.96
C ARG A 363 -2.44 7.21 1.52
N ASP A 364 -3.25 6.66 0.63
CA ASP A 364 -2.86 6.43 -0.76
C ASP A 364 -2.68 7.74 -1.54
N GLY A 365 -3.43 8.79 -1.19
CA GLY A 365 -3.21 10.17 -1.66
C GLY A 365 -1.84 10.73 -1.23
N GLY A 366 -1.27 10.25 -0.13
CA GLY A 366 0.07 10.60 0.32
C GLY A 366 1.16 10.23 -0.70
N ALA A 367 1.07 9.06 -1.35
CA ALA A 367 2.02 8.66 -2.38
C ALA A 367 2.01 9.63 -3.58
N MET A 368 0.81 10.05 -4.01
CA MET A 368 0.66 11.07 -5.03
C MET A 368 1.32 12.38 -4.60
N ALA A 369 1.00 12.85 -3.40
CA ALA A 369 1.55 14.10 -2.88
C ALA A 369 3.08 14.03 -2.73
N GLY A 370 3.62 12.90 -2.27
CA GLY A 370 5.06 12.67 -2.11
C GLY A 370 5.83 12.68 -3.42
N ALA A 371 5.27 12.04 -4.45
CA ALA A 371 5.87 12.06 -5.79
C ALA A 371 5.89 13.50 -6.37
N LEU A 372 4.76 14.20 -6.31
CA LEU A 372 4.66 15.56 -6.86
C LEU A 372 5.50 16.58 -6.07
N LEU A 373 5.41 16.55 -4.73
CA LEU A 373 6.22 17.42 -3.87
C LEU A 373 7.71 17.14 -4.04
N GLY A 374 8.10 15.85 -3.97
CA GLY A 374 9.49 15.43 -4.16
C GLY A 374 10.02 15.81 -5.54
N GLY A 375 9.22 15.61 -6.59
CA GLY A 375 9.57 16.01 -7.95
C GLY A 375 9.75 17.52 -8.10
N ALA A 376 8.79 18.32 -7.63
CA ALA A 376 8.83 19.77 -7.73
C ALA A 376 10.02 20.37 -6.96
N VAL A 377 10.26 19.88 -5.74
CA VAL A 377 11.42 20.35 -4.95
C VAL A 377 12.74 19.87 -5.59
N ALA A 378 12.79 18.65 -6.15
CA ALA A 378 13.97 18.17 -6.84
C ALA A 378 14.29 18.99 -8.11
N ASP A 379 13.27 19.41 -8.86
CA ASP A 379 13.44 20.25 -10.04
C ASP A 379 13.93 21.67 -9.70
N LEU A 380 13.48 22.23 -8.57
CA LEU A 380 13.82 23.61 -8.18
C LEU A 380 15.10 23.69 -7.35
N PHE A 381 15.36 22.73 -6.49
CA PHE A 381 16.40 22.80 -5.45
C PHE A 381 17.30 21.56 -5.39
N GLY A 382 17.04 20.55 -6.23
CA GLY A 382 17.79 19.29 -6.27
C GLY A 382 17.25 18.20 -5.33
N PHE A 383 17.70 16.97 -5.59
CA PHE A 383 17.22 15.77 -4.92
C PHE A 383 17.46 15.78 -3.40
N LYS A 384 18.60 16.26 -2.94
CA LYS A 384 18.95 16.27 -1.51
C LYS A 384 17.95 17.05 -0.70
N LEU A 385 17.61 18.29 -1.14
CA LEU A 385 16.64 19.11 -0.41
C LEU A 385 15.23 18.50 -0.45
N ALA A 386 14.84 17.86 -1.55
CA ALA A 386 13.58 17.15 -1.63
C ALA A 386 13.47 16.02 -0.58
N ILE A 387 14.55 15.25 -0.43
CA ILE A 387 14.63 14.16 0.56
C ILE A 387 14.61 14.71 1.99
N GLU A 388 15.40 15.75 2.27
CA GLU A 388 15.47 16.39 3.61
C GLU A 388 14.15 17.04 4.03
N LEU A 389 13.45 17.69 3.10
CA LEU A 389 12.12 18.24 3.36
C LEU A 389 11.13 17.14 3.79
N VAL A 390 11.12 16.01 3.06
CA VAL A 390 10.25 14.88 3.40
C VAL A 390 10.69 14.24 4.71
N ALA A 391 11.98 14.18 5.02
CA ALA A 391 12.50 13.75 6.32
C ALA A 391 11.94 14.61 7.47
N ALA A 392 11.99 15.93 7.33
CA ALA A 392 11.48 16.87 8.30
C ALA A 392 9.95 16.76 8.49
N LEU A 393 9.19 16.63 7.39
CA LEU A 393 7.75 16.42 7.42
C LEU A 393 7.40 15.11 8.14
N THR A 394 8.17 14.05 7.91
CA THR A 394 7.95 12.73 8.52
C THR A 394 8.22 12.76 10.03
N ALA A 395 9.34 13.35 10.46
CA ALA A 395 9.65 13.52 11.88
C ALA A 395 8.62 14.43 12.55
N GLY A 396 8.26 15.56 11.94
CA GLY A 396 7.24 16.49 12.43
C GLY A 396 5.86 15.84 12.57
N SER A 397 5.48 14.97 11.64
CA SER A 397 4.25 14.18 11.74
C SER A 397 4.26 13.24 12.95
N GLY A 398 5.38 12.56 13.23
CA GLY A 398 5.53 11.73 14.42
C GLY A 398 5.39 12.54 15.70
N VAL A 399 6.00 13.74 15.77
CA VAL A 399 5.86 14.67 16.91
C VAL A 399 4.40 15.13 17.05
N ALA A 400 3.71 15.43 15.95
CA ALA A 400 2.29 15.82 16.01
C ALA A 400 1.40 14.71 16.60
N VAL A 401 1.66 13.44 16.26
CA VAL A 401 0.97 12.29 16.87
C VAL A 401 1.21 12.25 18.37
N LEU A 402 2.46 12.45 18.83
CA LEU A 402 2.81 12.45 20.24
C LEU A 402 2.10 13.58 20.97
N VAL A 403 2.17 14.80 20.47
CA VAL A 403 1.54 15.98 21.10
C VAL A 403 0.04 15.78 21.26
N ILE A 404 -0.66 15.35 20.18
CA ILE A 404 -2.11 15.13 20.24
C ILE A 404 -2.48 13.98 21.19
N ALA A 405 -1.64 12.94 21.29
CA ALA A 405 -1.87 11.84 22.23
C ALA A 405 -1.71 12.28 23.70
N LEU A 406 -0.81 13.24 23.98
CA LEU A 406 -0.60 13.80 25.32
C LEU A 406 -1.64 14.85 25.73
N MET A 407 -2.34 15.45 24.76
CA MET A 407 -3.44 16.38 25.05
C MET A 407 -4.57 15.62 25.74
N LYS A 408 -4.93 15.99 26.98
CA LYS A 408 -6.09 15.43 27.68
C LYS A 408 -7.34 15.68 26.82
N PRO A 409 -8.25 14.69 26.68
CA PRO A 409 -9.51 14.94 26.01
C PRO A 409 -10.21 16.10 26.74
N GLY A 410 -10.42 17.21 26.02
CA GLY A 410 -11.25 18.31 26.53
C GLY A 410 -12.60 17.73 26.95
N ARG A 411 -13.13 18.19 28.06
CA ARG A 411 -14.47 17.83 28.58
C ARG A 411 -15.57 18.25 27.59
N THR A 412 -15.74 17.50 26.53
CA THR A 412 -16.88 17.63 25.62
C THR A 412 -17.33 16.24 25.19
N GLY A 413 -18.37 15.75 25.90
CA GLY A 413 -19.26 14.69 25.46
C GLY A 413 -18.90 13.29 25.98
N GLN A 414 -19.50 12.94 27.09
CA GLN A 414 -19.96 11.61 27.54
C GLN A 414 -19.24 10.39 26.91
N GLU A 415 -18.36 9.82 27.70
CA GLU A 415 -18.10 8.39 27.64
C GLU A 415 -19.46 7.66 27.71
N VAL A 416 -19.81 6.99 26.63
CA VAL A 416 -20.83 5.96 26.67
C VAL A 416 -20.19 4.80 27.41
N THR A 417 -20.34 4.78 28.70
CA THR A 417 -20.16 3.59 29.53
C THR A 417 -21.16 2.54 29.06
N VAL A 418 -20.69 1.35 28.81
CA VAL A 418 -21.44 0.14 28.48
C VAL A 418 -22.39 -0.23 29.57
#